data_5db211b88c9f2a4e78e004b750154d34
#
_entry.id   5db211b88c9f2a4e78e004b750154d34
#
_cell.length_a   1.000
_cell.length_b   1.000
_cell.length_c   1.000
_cell.angle_alpha   90.00
_cell.angle_beta   90.00
_cell.angle_gamma   90.00
#
_symmetry.space_group_name_H-M   'P 1'
#
loop_
_entity.id
_entity.type
_entity.pdbx_description
1 polymer ?
#
loop_
_entity_poly.entity_id
_entity_poly.type
_entity_poly.pdbx_seq_one_letter_code
_entity_poly.pdbx_strand_id
1 'polypeptide(L)'
;MRLAACIAAGALATSCAAPGPLATSAPEAAASGPSPPAGVSYAEDIVAYLGRIRTMNEAALGAEAARMKRDASDLARVKAALALSLSSQSDDAEVLDLVEPVTRRTNGDRDVRAMAAFVQAQALERRRLKQRATAAAGELREERKLAESQAQRAEQLQQKLDALTNLEKSLAERETKTR
;
A
#
# COMPACT_ATOMS: atom_id res chain seq x y z
N MET A 1 1.96 33.21 -18.85
CA MET A 1 2.99 33.24 -17.78
C MET A 1 3.80 31.97 -17.88
N ARG A 2 5.06 32.07 -18.21
CA ARG A 2 6.00 30.95 -18.46
C ARG A 2 6.66 30.59 -17.13
N LEU A 3 6.55 29.32 -16.70
CA LEU A 3 7.29 28.78 -15.55
C LEU A 3 8.42 27.90 -16.07
N ALA A 4 9.64 28.35 -15.77
CA ALA A 4 10.89 27.72 -16.14
C ALA A 4 11.19 26.52 -15.25
N ALA A 5 11.58 25.39 -15.86
CA ALA A 5 12.09 24.21 -15.20
C ALA A 5 13.58 24.39 -14.89
N CYS A 6 13.96 24.32 -13.60
CA CYS A 6 15.35 24.17 -13.18
C CYS A 6 15.70 22.70 -13.00
N ILE A 7 16.52 22.17 -13.88
CA ILE A 7 17.18 20.87 -13.77
C ILE A 7 18.48 21.07 -12.99
N ALA A 8 18.60 20.53 -11.79
CA ALA A 8 19.83 20.48 -11.01
C ALA A 8 20.52 19.12 -11.23
N ALA A 9 21.67 19.14 -11.93
CA ALA A 9 22.56 18.00 -12.10
C ALA A 9 23.44 17.86 -10.84
N GLY A 10 23.29 16.77 -10.10
CA GLY A 10 24.14 16.42 -8.95
C GLY A 10 25.27 15.49 -9.36
N ALA A 11 26.52 15.93 -9.18
CA ALA A 11 27.74 15.19 -9.47
C ALA A 11 28.00 14.09 -8.43
N LEU A 12 28.27 12.87 -8.89
CA LEU A 12 28.72 11.72 -8.10
C LEU A 12 30.24 11.85 -7.83
N ALA A 13 30.62 12.07 -6.59
CA ALA A 13 32.00 11.97 -6.13
C ALA A 13 32.30 10.54 -5.68
N THR A 14 33.09 9.81 -6.46
CA THR A 14 33.70 8.52 -6.14
C THR A 14 34.86 8.75 -5.17
N SER A 15 34.72 8.30 -3.91
CA SER A 15 35.83 8.28 -2.93
C SER A 15 36.38 6.86 -2.82
N CYS A 16 37.59 6.64 -3.33
CA CYS A 16 38.40 5.45 -3.08
C CYS A 16 39.09 5.60 -1.71
N ALA A 17 38.77 4.71 -0.77
CA ALA A 17 39.49 4.56 0.49
C ALA A 17 40.39 3.32 0.45
N ALA A 18 41.65 3.48 0.79
CA ALA A 18 42.71 2.48 0.84
C ALA A 18 42.55 1.45 1.98
N PRO A 19 43.07 0.21 1.85
CA PRO A 19 43.00 -0.81 2.89
C PRO A 19 43.99 -0.56 4.01
N GLY A 20 43.51 -0.44 5.25
CA GLY A 20 44.34 -0.46 6.47
C GLY A 20 44.48 -1.89 7.05
N PRO A 21 45.52 -2.15 7.89
CA PRO A 21 45.94 -3.49 8.24
C PRO A 21 45.05 -4.20 9.26
N LEU A 22 45.01 -5.51 9.09
CA LEU A 22 44.36 -6.54 9.88
C LEU A 22 44.67 -6.47 11.38
N ALA A 23 43.66 -6.22 12.21
CA ALA A 23 43.65 -6.56 13.62
C ALA A 23 42.92 -7.91 13.79
N THR A 24 43.67 -8.94 14.14
CA THR A 24 43.17 -10.28 14.47
C THR A 24 42.51 -10.23 15.86
N SER A 25 41.19 -10.14 15.89
CA SER A 25 40.41 -10.37 17.11
C SER A 25 39.83 -11.78 17.08
N ALA A 26 40.14 -12.58 18.07
CA ALA A 26 39.63 -13.93 18.26
C ALA A 26 38.10 -13.96 18.35
N PRO A 27 37.39 -14.96 17.77
CA PRO A 27 35.96 -15.05 17.89
C PRO A 27 35.58 -15.53 19.31
N GLU A 28 34.94 -14.63 20.05
CA GLU A 28 34.19 -14.98 21.25
C GLU A 28 33.03 -15.89 20.89
N ALA A 29 33.01 -17.07 21.47
CA ALA A 29 32.01 -18.11 21.21
C ALA A 29 30.63 -17.65 21.69
N ALA A 30 29.87 -17.05 20.80
CA ALA A 30 28.45 -16.79 21.01
C ALA A 30 27.68 -18.11 20.99
N ALA A 31 26.95 -18.37 22.07
CA ALA A 31 26.13 -19.54 22.32
C ALA A 31 25.23 -19.88 21.11
N SER A 32 25.51 -21.00 20.48
CA SER A 32 24.77 -21.54 19.36
C SER A 32 23.38 -22.01 19.83
N GLY A 33 22.33 -21.27 19.45
CA GLY A 33 20.97 -21.84 19.42
C GLY A 33 20.90 -23.00 18.42
N PRO A 34 19.86 -23.83 18.45
CA PRO A 34 19.77 -25.02 17.59
C PRO A 34 19.93 -24.63 16.12
N SER A 35 21.07 -25.05 15.54
CA SER A 35 21.32 -24.89 14.10
C SER A 35 20.34 -25.73 13.30
N PRO A 36 19.79 -25.24 12.20
CA PRO A 36 19.00 -26.07 11.28
C PRO A 36 19.82 -27.24 10.77
N PRO A 37 19.19 -28.36 10.39
CA PRO A 37 19.88 -29.48 9.81
C PRO A 37 20.71 -29.03 8.61
N ALA A 38 21.96 -29.45 8.55
CA ALA A 38 22.91 -29.03 7.53
C ALA A 38 22.36 -29.29 6.13
N GLY A 39 21.99 -28.22 5.39
CA GLY A 39 21.62 -28.35 3.99
C GLY A 39 20.67 -27.29 3.42
N VAL A 40 19.81 -26.67 4.19
CA VAL A 40 18.85 -25.68 3.63
C VAL A 40 18.86 -24.40 4.47
N SER A 41 19.17 -23.29 3.84
CA SER A 41 19.05 -22.00 4.51
C SER A 41 17.58 -21.62 4.66
N TYR A 42 17.20 -20.89 5.71
CA TYR A 42 15.84 -20.37 5.86
C TYR A 42 15.41 -19.50 4.68
N ALA A 43 16.35 -18.81 4.05
CA ALA A 43 16.09 -18.03 2.84
C ALA A 43 15.63 -18.91 1.68
N GLU A 44 16.30 -20.05 1.44
CA GLU A 44 15.92 -21.03 0.39
C GLU A 44 14.54 -21.63 0.68
N ASP A 45 14.26 -21.99 1.94
CA ASP A 45 12.95 -22.53 2.33
C ASP A 45 11.82 -21.49 2.13
N ILE A 46 12.06 -20.21 2.44
CA ILE A 46 11.10 -19.13 2.21
C ILE A 46 10.87 -18.92 0.71
N VAL A 47 11.92 -18.93 -0.11
CA VAL A 47 11.81 -18.78 -1.58
C VAL A 47 11.05 -19.95 -2.19
N ALA A 48 11.36 -21.17 -1.80
CA ALA A 48 10.63 -22.37 -2.24
C ALA A 48 9.16 -22.32 -1.83
N TYR A 49 8.90 -21.86 -0.59
CA TYR A 49 7.54 -21.66 -0.11
C TYR A 49 6.78 -20.60 -0.94
N LEU A 50 7.41 -19.45 -1.23
CA LEU A 50 6.83 -18.42 -2.08
C LEU A 50 6.49 -18.94 -3.48
N GLY A 51 7.38 -19.72 -4.09
CA GLY A 51 7.12 -20.38 -5.38
C GLY A 51 5.86 -21.22 -5.36
N ARG A 52 5.66 -21.98 -4.27
CA ARG A 52 4.48 -22.85 -4.08
C ARG A 52 3.18 -22.06 -3.88
N ILE A 53 3.17 -21.09 -2.97
CA ILE A 53 1.93 -20.37 -2.64
C ILE A 53 1.45 -19.44 -3.77
N ARG A 54 2.33 -18.98 -4.67
CA ARG A 54 1.96 -18.16 -5.83
C ARG A 54 1.04 -18.87 -6.83
N THR A 55 1.02 -20.21 -6.82
CA THR A 55 0.15 -21.01 -7.69
C THR A 55 -1.15 -21.44 -7.02
N MET A 56 -1.34 -21.06 -5.75
CA MET A 56 -2.54 -21.40 -4.97
C MET A 56 -3.69 -20.43 -5.26
N ASN A 57 -4.91 -20.96 -5.24
CA ASN A 57 -6.11 -20.14 -5.27
C ASN A 57 -6.40 -19.54 -3.87
N GLU A 58 -7.35 -18.62 -3.80
CA GLU A 58 -7.72 -17.89 -2.59
C GLU A 58 -8.06 -18.81 -1.41
N ALA A 59 -8.88 -19.85 -1.63
CA ALA A 59 -9.25 -20.79 -0.59
C ALA A 59 -8.04 -21.61 -0.08
N ALA A 60 -7.14 -22.03 -0.97
CA ALA A 60 -5.93 -22.73 -0.60
C ALA A 60 -4.93 -21.84 0.16
N LEU A 61 -4.82 -20.55 -0.19
CA LEU A 61 -4.01 -19.58 0.55
C LEU A 61 -4.53 -19.41 1.98
N GLY A 62 -5.85 -19.27 2.16
CA GLY A 62 -6.45 -19.19 3.48
C GLY A 62 -6.22 -20.45 4.33
N ALA A 63 -6.38 -21.63 3.74
CA ALA A 63 -6.13 -22.91 4.42
C ALA A 63 -4.65 -23.07 4.80
N GLU A 64 -3.73 -22.68 3.91
CA GLU A 64 -2.29 -22.72 4.16
C GLU A 64 -1.88 -21.76 5.27
N ALA A 65 -2.39 -20.53 5.27
CA ALA A 65 -2.18 -19.57 6.35
C ALA A 65 -2.67 -20.11 7.69
N ALA A 66 -3.89 -20.69 7.73
CA ALA A 66 -4.44 -21.30 8.93
C ALA A 66 -3.59 -22.49 9.41
N ARG A 67 -3.02 -23.26 8.50
CA ARG A 67 -2.10 -24.37 8.83
C ARG A 67 -0.82 -23.83 9.47
N MET A 68 -0.21 -22.81 8.89
CA MET A 68 1.02 -22.20 9.40
C MET A 68 0.84 -21.54 10.76
N LYS A 69 -0.31 -20.93 11.03
CA LYS A 69 -0.63 -20.32 12.35
C LYS A 69 -0.68 -21.31 13.52
N ARG A 70 -0.85 -22.60 13.27
CA ARG A 70 -0.83 -23.63 14.33
C ARG A 70 0.57 -23.89 14.87
N ASP A 71 1.59 -23.55 14.10
CA ASP A 71 2.98 -23.62 14.51
C ASP A 71 3.41 -22.27 15.09
N ALA A 72 3.94 -22.31 16.33
CA ALA A 72 4.36 -21.12 17.04
C ALA A 72 5.74 -20.57 16.62
N SER A 73 6.42 -21.25 15.67
CA SER A 73 7.76 -20.85 15.21
C SER A 73 7.71 -19.53 14.43
N ASP A 74 8.80 -18.77 14.50
CA ASP A 74 8.93 -17.50 13.78
C ASP A 74 8.85 -17.70 12.25
N LEU A 75 9.44 -18.77 11.75
CA LEU A 75 9.35 -19.15 10.34
C LEU A 75 7.92 -19.43 9.89
N ALA A 76 7.15 -20.17 10.68
CA ALA A 76 5.75 -20.45 10.37
C ALA A 76 4.89 -19.17 10.39
N ARG A 77 5.13 -18.26 11.32
CA ARG A 77 4.48 -16.94 11.35
C ARG A 77 4.75 -16.13 10.09
N VAL A 78 6.01 -16.10 9.64
CA VAL A 78 6.39 -15.42 8.39
C VAL A 78 5.72 -16.09 7.18
N LYS A 79 5.70 -17.43 7.11
CA LYS A 79 5.01 -18.17 6.06
C LYS A 79 3.50 -17.90 6.05
N ALA A 80 2.84 -17.86 7.22
CA ALA A 80 1.44 -17.50 7.32
C ALA A 80 1.18 -16.08 6.80
N ALA A 81 2.02 -15.11 7.21
CA ALA A 81 1.93 -13.73 6.76
C ALA A 81 2.13 -13.59 5.25
N LEU A 82 3.06 -14.36 4.65
CA LEU A 82 3.27 -14.40 3.21
C LEU A 82 2.04 -14.96 2.47
N ALA A 83 1.44 -16.05 2.96
CA ALA A 83 0.22 -16.61 2.36
C ALA A 83 -0.95 -15.61 2.42
N LEU A 84 -1.15 -14.95 3.57
CA LEU A 84 -2.16 -13.90 3.71
C LEU A 84 -1.86 -12.69 2.82
N SER A 85 -0.60 -12.32 2.65
CA SER A 85 -0.21 -11.19 1.79
C SER A 85 -0.55 -11.37 0.32
N LEU A 86 -0.68 -12.61 -0.15
CA LEU A 86 -1.11 -12.95 -1.50
C LEU A 86 -2.63 -13.08 -1.62
N SER A 87 -3.35 -13.23 -0.50
CA SER A 87 -4.81 -13.30 -0.49
C SER A 87 -5.42 -11.91 -0.63
N SER A 88 -6.41 -11.77 -1.53
CA SER A 88 -7.16 -10.53 -1.72
C SER A 88 -8.13 -10.23 -0.57
N GLN A 89 -8.50 -11.26 0.19
CA GLN A 89 -9.45 -11.19 1.30
C GLN A 89 -8.77 -10.92 2.65
N SER A 90 -7.42 -10.89 2.70
CA SER A 90 -6.71 -10.73 3.97
C SER A 90 -6.74 -9.29 4.49
N ASP A 91 -6.82 -9.18 5.81
CA ASP A 91 -6.62 -7.91 6.51
C ASP A 91 -5.11 -7.67 6.71
N ASP A 92 -4.65 -6.48 6.30
CA ASP A 92 -3.26 -6.06 6.54
C ASP A 92 -2.94 -5.99 8.05
N ALA A 93 -3.93 -5.81 8.94
CA ALA A 93 -3.74 -5.86 10.38
C ALA A 93 -3.33 -7.27 10.84
N GLU A 94 -3.97 -8.31 10.33
CA GLU A 94 -3.63 -9.70 10.66
C GLU A 94 -2.22 -10.08 10.21
N VAL A 95 -1.80 -9.59 9.03
CA VAL A 95 -0.42 -9.77 8.54
C VAL A 95 0.58 -9.10 9.49
N LEU A 96 0.29 -7.88 9.95
CA LEU A 96 1.16 -7.16 10.88
C LEU A 96 1.26 -7.86 12.23
N ASP A 97 0.15 -8.36 12.79
CA ASP A 97 0.13 -9.08 14.06
C ASP A 97 1.00 -10.36 14.04
N LEU A 98 1.12 -11.00 12.89
CA LEU A 98 1.96 -12.18 12.72
C LEU A 98 3.45 -11.84 12.66
N VAL A 99 3.83 -10.76 11.98
CA VAL A 99 5.26 -10.46 11.74
C VAL A 99 5.88 -9.57 12.82
N GLU A 100 5.09 -8.75 13.51
CA GLU A 100 5.60 -7.83 14.54
C GLU A 100 6.36 -8.51 15.68
N PRO A 101 5.90 -9.64 16.26
CA PRO A 101 6.66 -10.36 17.27
C PRO A 101 7.99 -10.89 16.74
N VAL A 102 8.07 -11.26 15.46
CA VAL A 102 9.29 -11.77 14.81
C VAL A 102 10.30 -10.65 14.61
N THR A 103 9.87 -9.48 14.16
CA THR A 103 10.77 -8.33 13.93
C THR A 103 11.33 -7.76 15.22
N ARG A 104 10.59 -7.86 16.34
CA ARG A 104 11.04 -7.38 17.66
C ARG A 104 12.04 -8.30 18.34
N ARG A 105 12.15 -9.57 17.95
CA ARG A 105 13.10 -10.50 18.57
C ARG A 105 14.53 -10.20 18.16
N THR A 106 15.43 -10.11 19.14
CA THR A 106 16.86 -9.91 18.92
C THR A 106 17.60 -11.21 18.61
N ASN A 107 17.12 -12.34 19.15
CA ASN A 107 17.80 -13.65 19.11
C ASN A 107 17.23 -14.61 18.04
N GLY A 108 16.38 -14.13 17.12
CA GLY A 108 15.83 -14.93 16.03
C GLY A 108 16.79 -15.07 14.84
N ASP A 109 16.49 -16.00 13.95
CA ASP A 109 17.24 -16.15 12.71
C ASP A 109 17.21 -14.85 11.89
N ARG A 110 18.36 -14.50 11.29
CA ARG A 110 18.53 -13.23 10.55
C ARG A 110 17.66 -13.17 9.31
N ASP A 111 17.58 -14.26 8.55
CA ASP A 111 16.86 -14.28 7.28
C ASP A 111 15.35 -14.25 7.52
N VAL A 112 14.87 -14.97 8.54
CA VAL A 112 13.46 -14.96 8.96
C VAL A 112 13.06 -13.56 9.42
N ARG A 113 13.90 -12.88 10.21
CA ARG A 113 13.64 -11.50 10.65
C ARG A 113 13.66 -10.50 9.49
N ALA A 114 14.61 -10.64 8.57
CA ALA A 114 14.67 -9.78 7.39
C ALA A 114 13.42 -9.93 6.52
N MET A 115 12.94 -11.15 6.33
CA MET A 115 11.70 -11.41 5.60
C MET A 115 10.49 -10.87 6.37
N ALA A 116 10.41 -11.04 7.69
CA ALA A 116 9.35 -10.46 8.52
C ALA A 116 9.31 -8.94 8.39
N ALA A 117 10.46 -8.26 8.44
CA ALA A 117 10.57 -6.81 8.27
C ALA A 117 10.13 -6.36 6.87
N PHE A 118 10.49 -7.12 5.84
CA PHE A 118 10.03 -6.85 4.47
C PHE A 118 8.50 -6.96 4.35
N VAL A 119 7.90 -8.05 4.87
CA VAL A 119 6.45 -8.25 4.86
C VAL A 119 5.73 -7.16 5.66
N GLN A 120 6.30 -6.77 6.80
CA GLN A 120 5.78 -5.67 7.62
C GLN A 120 5.74 -4.35 6.84
N ALA A 121 6.85 -3.99 6.16
CA ALA A 121 6.92 -2.78 5.35
C ALA A 121 5.89 -2.80 4.21
N GLN A 122 5.74 -3.93 3.55
CA GLN A 122 4.73 -4.14 2.49
C GLN A 122 3.29 -3.97 3.01
N ALA A 123 2.97 -4.56 4.16
CA ALA A 123 1.63 -4.47 4.76
C ALA A 123 1.31 -3.02 5.19
N LEU A 124 2.27 -2.31 5.79
CA LEU A 124 2.10 -0.90 6.16
C LEU A 124 1.87 -0.02 4.93
N GLU A 125 2.62 -0.22 3.85
CA GLU A 125 2.43 0.57 2.62
C GLU A 125 1.09 0.27 1.95
N ARG A 126 0.66 -1.00 1.89
CA ARG A 126 -0.69 -1.36 1.40
C ARG A 126 -1.78 -0.68 2.21
N ARG A 127 -1.68 -0.70 3.55
CA ARG A 127 -2.63 -0.02 4.44
C ARG A 127 -2.68 1.49 4.16
N ARG A 128 -1.52 2.13 3.99
CA ARG A 128 -1.41 3.55 3.63
C ARG A 128 -2.06 3.86 2.29
N LEU A 129 -1.82 3.02 1.28
CA LEU A 129 -2.43 3.18 -0.05
C LEU A 129 -3.94 3.00 -0.01
N LYS A 130 -4.47 2.01 0.73
CA LYS A 130 -5.91 1.83 0.94
C LYS A 130 -6.55 3.06 1.60
N GLN A 131 -5.91 3.62 2.63
CA GLN A 131 -6.38 4.84 3.30
C GLN A 131 -6.44 6.03 2.33
N ARG A 132 -5.39 6.24 1.54
CA ARG A 132 -5.36 7.30 0.52
C ARG A 132 -6.44 7.11 -0.55
N ALA A 133 -6.60 5.89 -1.04
CA ALA A 133 -7.64 5.56 -2.02
C ALA A 133 -9.05 5.83 -1.47
N THR A 134 -9.30 5.49 -0.20
CA THR A 134 -10.59 5.76 0.45
C THR A 134 -10.83 7.26 0.62
N ALA A 135 -9.81 8.02 1.02
CA ALA A 135 -9.91 9.48 1.14
C ALA A 135 -10.21 10.13 -0.22
N ALA A 136 -9.43 9.79 -1.26
CA ALA A 136 -9.65 10.30 -2.61
C ALA A 136 -11.03 9.94 -3.18
N ALA A 137 -11.52 8.73 -2.91
CA ALA A 137 -12.88 8.34 -3.30
C ALA A 137 -13.95 9.15 -2.54
N GLY A 138 -13.69 9.53 -1.30
CA GLY A 138 -14.55 10.45 -0.53
C GLY A 138 -14.58 11.85 -1.16
N GLU A 139 -13.44 12.44 -1.42
CA GLU A 139 -13.31 13.76 -2.07
C GLU A 139 -14.02 13.79 -3.42
N LEU A 140 -13.82 12.79 -4.26
CA LEU A 140 -14.49 12.69 -5.55
C LEU A 140 -16.02 12.62 -5.44
N ARG A 141 -16.55 11.96 -4.40
CA ARG A 141 -18.00 11.93 -4.16
C ARG A 141 -18.53 13.30 -3.78
N GLU A 142 -17.83 14.04 -2.95
CA GLU A 142 -18.24 15.41 -2.56
C GLU A 142 -18.17 16.38 -3.75
N GLU A 143 -17.10 16.31 -4.57
CA GLU A 143 -17.00 17.09 -5.80
C GLU A 143 -18.17 16.80 -6.78
N ARG A 144 -18.54 15.53 -6.95
CA ARG A 144 -19.69 15.15 -7.79
C ARG A 144 -21.00 15.74 -7.27
N LYS A 145 -21.25 15.66 -5.95
CA LYS A 145 -22.46 16.27 -5.36
C LYS A 145 -22.49 17.79 -5.57
N LEU A 146 -21.33 18.44 -5.42
CA LEU A 146 -21.22 19.89 -5.65
C LEU A 146 -21.51 20.22 -7.12
N ALA A 147 -20.92 19.50 -8.06
CA ALA A 147 -21.14 19.68 -9.49
C ALA A 147 -22.61 19.47 -9.86
N GLU A 148 -23.25 18.42 -9.36
CA GLU A 148 -24.68 18.16 -9.55
C GLU A 148 -25.55 19.30 -9.01
N SER A 149 -25.24 19.81 -7.82
CA SER A 149 -25.99 20.95 -7.25
C SER A 149 -25.83 22.23 -8.06
N GLN A 150 -24.62 22.48 -8.60
CA GLN A 150 -24.36 23.62 -9.48
C GLN A 150 -25.09 23.48 -10.81
N ALA A 151 -25.10 22.28 -11.39
CA ALA A 151 -25.85 22.02 -12.63
C ALA A 151 -27.35 22.26 -12.44
N GLN A 152 -27.93 21.78 -11.34
CA GLN A 152 -29.35 22.03 -11.01
C GLN A 152 -29.65 23.52 -10.85
N ARG A 153 -28.75 24.29 -10.17
CA ARG A 153 -28.92 25.73 -10.05
C ARG A 153 -28.85 26.46 -11.39
N ALA A 154 -27.91 26.04 -12.25
CA ALA A 154 -27.78 26.62 -13.58
C ALA A 154 -29.03 26.36 -14.42
N GLU A 155 -29.59 25.15 -14.37
CA GLU A 155 -30.84 24.79 -15.05
C GLU A 155 -32.03 25.62 -14.53
N GLN A 156 -32.16 25.79 -13.22
CA GLN A 156 -33.19 26.64 -12.62
C GLN A 156 -33.07 28.11 -13.05
N LEU A 157 -31.84 28.64 -13.12
CA LEU A 157 -31.62 30.01 -13.60
C LEU A 157 -31.98 30.14 -15.08
N GLN A 158 -31.63 29.17 -15.89
CA GLN A 158 -32.00 29.15 -17.31
C GLN A 158 -33.52 29.15 -17.50
N GLN A 159 -34.25 28.33 -16.76
CA GLN A 159 -35.73 28.29 -16.80
C GLN A 159 -36.34 29.66 -16.40
N LYS A 160 -35.76 30.33 -15.39
CA LYS A 160 -36.22 31.69 -14.98
C LYS A 160 -35.97 32.73 -16.07
N LEU A 161 -34.79 32.67 -16.72
CA LEU A 161 -34.46 33.57 -17.84
C LEU A 161 -35.41 33.36 -19.01
N ASP A 162 -35.69 32.12 -19.37
CA ASP A 162 -36.63 31.79 -20.45
C ASP A 162 -38.05 32.27 -20.12
N ALA A 163 -38.51 32.12 -18.89
CA ALA A 163 -39.79 32.64 -18.42
C ALA A 163 -39.86 34.18 -18.49
N LEU A 164 -38.81 34.88 -18.07
CA LEU A 164 -38.75 36.34 -18.18
C LEU A 164 -38.75 36.80 -19.62
N THR A 165 -37.98 36.18 -20.49
CA THR A 165 -37.96 36.48 -21.91
C THR A 165 -39.34 36.30 -22.57
N ASN A 166 -40.10 35.25 -22.18
CA ASN A 166 -41.42 35.00 -22.66
C ASN A 166 -42.44 36.07 -22.17
N LEU A 167 -42.30 36.54 -20.89
CA LEU A 167 -43.11 37.62 -20.36
C LEU A 167 -42.82 38.93 -21.10
N GLU A 168 -41.57 39.29 -21.34
CA GLU A 168 -41.19 40.48 -22.12
C GLU A 168 -41.82 40.47 -23.50
N LYS A 169 -41.73 39.33 -24.23
CA LYS A 169 -42.39 39.18 -25.54
C LYS A 169 -43.90 39.39 -25.45
N SER A 170 -44.55 38.79 -24.47
CA SER A 170 -46.00 38.90 -24.30
C SER A 170 -46.44 40.34 -23.96
N LEU A 171 -45.65 41.10 -23.21
CA LEU A 171 -45.91 42.51 -22.92
C LEU A 171 -45.72 43.37 -24.17
N ALA A 172 -44.65 43.19 -24.94
CA ALA A 172 -44.41 43.92 -26.17
C ALA A 172 -45.52 43.67 -27.20
N GLU A 173 -46.03 42.45 -27.33
CA GLU A 173 -47.18 42.11 -28.19
C GLU A 173 -48.48 42.81 -27.73
N ARG A 174 -48.71 42.95 -26.44
CA ARG A 174 -49.87 43.68 -25.89
C ARG A 174 -49.80 45.17 -26.20
N GLU A 175 -48.61 45.79 -26.00
CA GLU A 175 -48.40 47.20 -26.31
C GLU A 175 -48.60 47.54 -27.78
N THR A 176 -48.20 46.65 -28.68
CA THR A 176 -48.43 46.81 -30.15
C THR A 176 -49.89 46.68 -30.54
N LYS A 177 -50.72 45.90 -29.82
CA LYS A 177 -52.16 45.72 -30.10
C LYS A 177 -53.01 46.87 -29.52
N THR A 178 -52.51 47.64 -28.55
CA THR A 178 -53.24 48.75 -27.92
C THR A 178 -52.98 50.09 -28.59
N ARG A 179 -52.08 50.15 -29.56
CA ARG A 179 -51.85 51.29 -30.46
C ARG A 179 -52.62 51.14 -31.79
#